data_5ec16bef5079e9328018aa2822460e38
#
_entry.id   5ec16bef5079e9328018aa2822460e38
#
_cell.length_a   1.000
_cell.length_b   1.000
_cell.length_c   1.000
_cell.angle_alpha   90.00
_cell.angle_beta   90.00
_cell.angle_gamma   90.00
#
_symmetry.space_group_name_H-M   'P 1'
#
loop_
_entity.id
_entity.type
_entity.pdbx_description
1 polymer ?
#
loop_
_entity_poly.entity_id
_entity_poly.type
_entity_poly.pdbx_seq_one_letter_code
_entity_poly.pdbx_strand_id
1 'polypeptide(L)'
;MKQRKLIGYILFWIGLVGMFLGILISSISSSEGYTVNDVIQIGAKDTLHNFHITDPNKVLNATDSDKLNRLCDSLYQYTSIKINVLILPSISGAYDSPFEFTHELRDYWVSKSKYNNTDIFVLLLTDRKQRNITFNVNSYLTERLSDDACLYIQRKLMISIMKKGNYGQGLIIGVNEIIHFLDENPQSQASFKVYQETKALKEKLCITFLLIVFIIGLSYISYRIAISEVNNCEPSVSFYEKYLSWRRKADPASSLVFCYFLTCFWIIMCVIKREIIYEGILVAAFFIVSCTTYILVRATIFKNAFKKLVASTSCSHCHQYNCISLKNKESITTDSNTVHNKYTFICSYCQHTDIYKEKYRISYGYDSGGGFDGGGGGGGDGGGGGGDGGGSSSF
;
A
#
# COMPACT_ATOMS: atom_id res chain seq x y z
N MET A 1 -21.16 32.33 8.30
CA MET A 1 -20.54 30.99 8.60
C MET A 1 -21.45 29.78 8.34
N LYS A 2 -22.77 29.84 8.57
CA LYS A 2 -23.72 28.74 8.31
C LYS A 2 -23.87 28.36 6.81
N GLN A 3 -23.92 29.33 5.90
CA GLN A 3 -24.09 29.06 4.47
C GLN A 3 -22.93 28.29 3.81
N ARG A 4 -21.68 28.53 4.21
CA ARG A 4 -20.52 27.78 3.67
C ARG A 4 -20.50 26.30 4.08
N LYS A 5 -21.03 25.98 5.28
CA LYS A 5 -21.18 24.60 5.72
C LYS A 5 -22.28 23.88 4.95
N LEU A 6 -23.40 24.56 4.67
CA LEU A 6 -24.50 23.98 3.90
C LEU A 6 -24.09 23.65 2.45
N ILE A 7 -23.37 24.54 1.78
CA ILE A 7 -22.83 24.31 0.42
C ILE A 7 -21.87 23.12 0.42
N GLY A 8 -21.01 22.97 1.42
CA GLY A 8 -20.10 21.82 1.56
C GLY A 8 -20.86 20.49 1.71
N TYR A 9 -21.95 20.46 2.47
CA TYR A 9 -22.83 19.28 2.61
C TYR A 9 -23.53 18.93 1.29
N ILE A 10 -24.06 19.91 0.56
CA ILE A 10 -24.72 19.69 -0.72
C ILE A 10 -23.74 19.12 -1.75
N LEU A 11 -22.54 19.68 -1.87
CA LEU A 11 -21.50 19.20 -2.77
C LEU A 11 -21.02 17.77 -2.42
N PHE A 12 -20.92 17.45 -1.13
CA PHE A 12 -20.60 16.09 -0.66
C PHE A 12 -21.66 15.08 -1.09
N TRP A 13 -22.94 15.40 -0.90
CA TRP A 13 -24.04 14.51 -1.29
C TRP A 13 -24.20 14.36 -2.81
N ILE A 14 -23.96 15.43 -3.58
CA ILE A 14 -23.93 15.36 -5.05
C ILE A 14 -22.79 14.45 -5.52
N GLY A 15 -21.61 14.54 -4.92
CA GLY A 15 -20.47 13.66 -5.21
C GLY A 15 -20.78 12.19 -4.89
N LEU A 16 -21.44 11.95 -3.77
CA LEU A 16 -21.80 10.61 -3.30
C LEU A 16 -22.88 9.98 -4.20
N VAL A 17 -23.91 10.74 -4.58
CA VAL A 17 -24.95 10.31 -5.53
C VAL A 17 -24.37 10.08 -6.92
N GLY A 18 -23.46 10.93 -7.40
CA GLY A 18 -22.75 10.75 -8.67
C GLY A 18 -21.91 9.48 -8.70
N MET A 19 -21.24 9.16 -7.59
CA MET A 19 -20.48 7.92 -7.44
C MET A 19 -21.39 6.68 -7.47
N PHE A 20 -22.53 6.72 -6.76
CA PHE A 20 -23.52 5.63 -6.78
C PHE A 20 -24.19 5.45 -8.16
N LEU A 21 -24.52 6.55 -8.85
CA LEU A 21 -25.04 6.48 -10.22
C LEU A 21 -24.00 5.92 -11.20
N GLY A 22 -22.72 6.27 -11.04
CA GLY A 22 -21.63 5.72 -11.85
C GLY A 22 -21.48 4.21 -11.67
N ILE A 23 -21.60 3.72 -10.44
CA ILE A 23 -21.57 2.28 -10.11
C ILE A 23 -22.81 1.57 -10.72
N LEU A 24 -24.00 2.15 -10.61
CA LEU A 24 -25.23 1.59 -11.18
C LEU A 24 -25.21 1.54 -12.73
N ILE A 25 -24.67 2.56 -13.39
CA ILE A 25 -24.56 2.60 -14.85
C ILE A 25 -23.51 1.58 -15.35
N SER A 26 -22.42 1.38 -14.62
CA SER A 26 -21.44 0.35 -14.96
C SER A 26 -21.98 -1.08 -14.84
N SER A 27 -23.00 -1.30 -13.99
CA SER A 27 -23.63 -2.62 -13.78
C SER A 27 -24.64 -3.00 -14.87
N ILE A 28 -25.06 -2.08 -15.76
CA ILE A 28 -26.10 -2.35 -16.76
C ILE A 28 -25.50 -2.69 -18.14
N SER A 29 -24.18 -2.60 -18.31
CA SER A 29 -23.53 -3.00 -19.55
C SER A 29 -23.35 -4.53 -19.58
N SER A 30 -24.42 -5.26 -19.90
CA SER A 30 -24.30 -6.66 -20.34
C SER A 30 -23.54 -6.67 -21.66
N SER A 31 -22.23 -6.93 -21.61
CA SER A 31 -21.46 -7.12 -22.83
C SER A 31 -21.88 -8.41 -23.48
N GLU A 32 -22.37 -8.34 -24.71
CA GLU A 32 -22.50 -9.49 -25.60
C GLU A 32 -21.10 -10.07 -25.80
N GLY A 33 -20.73 -11.09 -25.03
CA GLY A 33 -19.44 -11.76 -25.09
C GLY A 33 -19.62 -13.27 -25.09
N TYR A 34 -18.57 -13.98 -25.41
CA TYR A 34 -18.57 -15.45 -25.45
C TYR A 34 -18.77 -16.04 -24.04
N THR A 35 -19.65 -17.04 -23.94
CA THR A 35 -19.77 -17.91 -22.78
C THR A 35 -18.93 -19.18 -22.96
N VAL A 36 -18.72 -19.92 -21.89
CA VAL A 36 -18.08 -21.23 -21.93
C VAL A 36 -18.81 -22.17 -22.88
N ASN A 37 -20.16 -22.16 -22.89
CA ASN A 37 -20.97 -22.96 -23.78
C ASN A 37 -20.73 -22.63 -25.27
N ASP A 38 -20.55 -21.35 -25.62
CA ASP A 38 -20.27 -20.96 -26.99
C ASP A 38 -18.93 -21.53 -27.48
N VAL A 39 -17.89 -21.45 -26.62
CA VAL A 39 -16.56 -22.01 -26.92
C VAL A 39 -16.62 -23.51 -27.12
N ILE A 40 -17.39 -24.22 -26.29
CA ILE A 40 -17.62 -25.64 -26.40
C ILE A 40 -18.27 -26.03 -27.74
N GLN A 41 -19.30 -25.28 -28.15
CA GLN A 41 -19.97 -25.52 -29.42
C GLN A 41 -19.07 -25.28 -30.63
N ILE A 42 -18.19 -24.25 -30.54
CA ILE A 42 -17.20 -23.98 -31.57
C ILE A 42 -16.19 -25.14 -31.68
N GLY A 43 -15.62 -25.55 -30.54
CA GLY A 43 -14.67 -26.66 -30.46
C GLY A 43 -15.26 -27.99 -30.95
N ALA A 44 -16.55 -28.24 -30.71
CA ALA A 44 -17.25 -29.42 -31.18
C ALA A 44 -17.43 -29.45 -32.72
N LYS A 45 -17.46 -28.28 -33.36
CA LYS A 45 -17.57 -28.19 -34.86
C LYS A 45 -16.21 -28.25 -35.55
N ASP A 46 -15.13 -27.86 -34.85
CA ASP A 46 -13.77 -27.71 -35.44
C ASP A 46 -12.89 -28.95 -35.21
N THR A 47 -13.48 -30.09 -34.88
CA THR A 47 -12.77 -31.31 -34.43
C THR A 47 -11.82 -31.94 -35.46
N LEU A 48 -11.64 -31.39 -36.65
CA LEU A 48 -10.86 -32.06 -37.69
C LEU A 48 -9.45 -31.53 -37.92
N HIS A 49 -9.07 -30.32 -37.53
CA HIS A 49 -7.75 -29.77 -37.93
C HIS A 49 -6.97 -28.93 -36.92
N ASN A 50 -7.52 -28.48 -35.77
CA ASN A 50 -6.77 -27.61 -34.86
C ASN A 50 -6.97 -27.99 -33.40
N PHE A 51 -6.19 -28.96 -32.92
CA PHE A 51 -6.28 -29.44 -31.50
C PHE A 51 -5.87 -28.41 -30.42
N HIS A 52 -5.20 -27.34 -30.80
CA HIS A 52 -4.58 -26.39 -29.86
C HIS A 52 -5.09 -24.95 -29.94
N ILE A 53 -5.70 -24.56 -31.08
CA ILE A 53 -6.09 -23.17 -31.31
C ILE A 53 -7.59 -23.07 -31.56
N THR A 54 -8.28 -22.19 -30.80
CA THR A 54 -9.64 -21.79 -31.07
C THR A 54 -9.66 -20.27 -31.38
N ASP A 55 -9.87 -19.95 -32.67
CA ASP A 55 -9.90 -18.59 -33.22
C ASP A 55 -11.12 -18.39 -34.13
N PRO A 56 -12.34 -18.25 -33.56
CA PRO A 56 -13.57 -18.16 -34.36
C PRO A 56 -13.62 -16.92 -35.26
N ASN A 57 -12.91 -15.87 -34.89
CA ASN A 57 -12.91 -14.59 -35.61
C ASN A 57 -11.74 -14.48 -36.63
N LYS A 58 -10.92 -15.53 -36.75
CA LYS A 58 -9.76 -15.55 -37.64
C LYS A 58 -8.82 -14.35 -37.46
N VAL A 59 -8.50 -14.04 -36.22
CA VAL A 59 -7.57 -12.97 -35.86
C VAL A 59 -6.14 -13.30 -36.30
N LEU A 60 -5.80 -14.60 -36.27
CA LEU A 60 -4.53 -15.09 -36.78
C LEU A 60 -4.57 -15.29 -38.29
N ASN A 61 -3.46 -14.98 -38.95
CA ASN A 61 -3.24 -15.46 -40.32
C ASN A 61 -2.88 -16.96 -40.31
N ALA A 62 -3.02 -17.63 -41.45
CA ALA A 62 -2.80 -19.06 -41.57
C ALA A 62 -1.36 -19.47 -41.15
N THR A 63 -0.36 -18.67 -41.52
CA THR A 63 1.05 -18.95 -41.22
C THR A 63 1.33 -18.93 -39.71
N ASP A 64 0.81 -17.95 -39.01
CA ASP A 64 0.96 -17.84 -37.55
C ASP A 64 0.19 -18.95 -36.83
N SER A 65 -1.03 -19.27 -37.29
CA SER A 65 -1.84 -20.37 -36.78
C SER A 65 -1.11 -21.72 -36.92
N ASP A 66 -0.58 -22.02 -38.11
CA ASP A 66 0.18 -23.24 -38.36
C ASP A 66 1.44 -23.35 -37.51
N LYS A 67 2.17 -22.23 -37.36
CA LYS A 67 3.37 -22.19 -36.53
C LYS A 67 3.06 -22.41 -35.07
N LEU A 68 2.00 -21.78 -34.55
CA LEU A 68 1.57 -21.92 -33.17
C LEU A 68 1.10 -23.35 -32.88
N ASN A 69 0.31 -23.95 -33.78
CA ASN A 69 -0.09 -25.34 -33.67
C ASN A 69 1.11 -26.28 -33.59
N ARG A 70 2.10 -26.13 -34.48
CA ARG A 70 3.31 -26.97 -34.47
C ARG A 70 4.08 -26.85 -33.15
N LEU A 71 4.15 -25.66 -32.54
CA LEU A 71 4.78 -25.47 -31.23
C LEU A 71 4.04 -26.24 -30.14
N CYS A 72 2.72 -26.13 -30.12
CA CYS A 72 1.89 -26.84 -29.14
C CYS A 72 1.93 -28.35 -29.35
N ASP A 73 1.84 -28.81 -30.59
CA ASP A 73 1.96 -30.24 -30.95
C ASP A 73 3.33 -30.80 -30.55
N SER A 74 4.40 -30.08 -30.83
CA SER A 74 5.76 -30.51 -30.48
C SER A 74 5.86 -30.70 -28.94
N LEU A 75 5.43 -29.75 -28.16
CA LEU A 75 5.43 -29.85 -26.70
C LEU A 75 4.64 -31.07 -26.23
N TYR A 76 3.42 -31.26 -26.75
CA TYR A 76 2.56 -32.38 -26.40
C TYR A 76 3.20 -33.73 -26.67
N GLN A 77 3.87 -33.87 -27.84
CA GLN A 77 4.48 -35.13 -28.24
C GLN A 77 5.60 -35.60 -27.32
N TYR A 78 6.41 -34.70 -26.76
CA TYR A 78 7.53 -35.13 -25.92
C TYR A 78 7.32 -34.95 -24.41
N THR A 79 6.31 -34.14 -23.96
CA THR A 79 6.05 -33.93 -22.57
C THR A 79 4.68 -34.42 -22.10
N SER A 80 3.75 -34.66 -23.03
CA SER A 80 2.33 -34.86 -22.79
C SER A 80 1.62 -33.63 -22.17
N ILE A 81 2.26 -32.48 -22.12
CA ILE A 81 1.65 -31.21 -21.61
C ILE A 81 0.89 -30.56 -22.76
N LYS A 82 -0.40 -30.31 -22.53
CA LYS A 82 -1.29 -29.73 -23.54
C LYS A 82 -1.52 -28.25 -23.30
N ILE A 83 -1.14 -27.42 -24.30
CA ILE A 83 -1.48 -25.99 -24.35
C ILE A 83 -2.67 -25.78 -25.27
N ASN A 84 -3.70 -25.06 -24.80
CA ASN A 84 -4.80 -24.58 -25.64
C ASN A 84 -4.80 -23.06 -25.68
N VAL A 85 -4.86 -22.51 -26.89
CA VAL A 85 -4.88 -21.06 -27.15
C VAL A 85 -6.27 -20.67 -27.63
N LEU A 86 -6.92 -19.80 -26.87
CA LEU A 86 -8.22 -19.22 -27.18
C LEU A 86 -8.04 -17.76 -27.57
N ILE A 87 -8.64 -17.38 -28.71
CA ILE A 87 -8.62 -16.01 -29.22
C ILE A 87 -10.07 -15.58 -29.41
N LEU A 88 -10.55 -14.73 -28.53
CA LEU A 88 -11.94 -14.27 -28.53
C LEU A 88 -11.99 -12.74 -28.59
N PRO A 89 -13.04 -12.13 -29.13
CA PRO A 89 -13.24 -10.68 -29.02
C PRO A 89 -13.41 -10.26 -27.57
N SER A 90 -14.38 -10.86 -26.87
CA SER A 90 -14.75 -10.57 -25.49
C SER A 90 -15.38 -11.80 -24.84
N ILE A 91 -15.42 -11.82 -23.52
CA ILE A 91 -16.17 -12.79 -22.72
C ILE A 91 -17.43 -12.14 -22.16
N SER A 92 -18.45 -12.95 -21.86
CA SER A 92 -19.70 -12.48 -21.26
C SER A 92 -19.45 -11.78 -19.92
N GLY A 93 -20.22 -10.75 -19.63
CA GLY A 93 -20.21 -10.07 -18.34
C GLY A 93 -20.70 -10.91 -17.15
N ALA A 94 -21.05 -12.18 -17.38
CA ALA A 94 -21.36 -13.14 -16.32
C ALA A 94 -20.10 -13.62 -15.56
N TYR A 95 -18.92 -13.40 -16.12
CA TYR A 95 -17.63 -13.76 -15.50
C TYR A 95 -16.95 -12.55 -14.89
N ASP A 96 -16.50 -12.64 -13.64
CA ASP A 96 -15.80 -11.56 -12.93
C ASP A 96 -14.41 -11.31 -13.54
N SER A 97 -13.80 -12.32 -14.15
CA SER A 97 -12.47 -12.21 -14.75
C SER A 97 -12.23 -13.19 -15.91
N PRO A 98 -11.29 -12.88 -16.82
CA PRO A 98 -10.82 -13.83 -17.83
C PRO A 98 -10.23 -15.12 -17.24
N PHE A 99 -9.69 -15.05 -16.02
CA PHE A 99 -9.17 -16.22 -15.32
C PHE A 99 -10.29 -17.18 -14.90
N GLU A 100 -11.37 -16.64 -14.32
CA GLU A 100 -12.56 -17.42 -13.96
C GLU A 100 -13.19 -18.11 -15.17
N PHE A 101 -13.32 -17.39 -16.29
CA PHE A 101 -13.80 -17.97 -17.54
C PHE A 101 -12.95 -19.16 -17.99
N THR A 102 -11.63 -19.07 -17.94
CA THR A 102 -10.73 -20.17 -18.33
C THR A 102 -10.75 -21.31 -17.32
N HIS A 103 -11.00 -21.03 -16.05
CA HIS A 103 -11.14 -22.03 -14.99
C HIS A 103 -12.41 -22.87 -15.22
N GLU A 104 -13.55 -22.20 -15.42
CA GLU A 104 -14.82 -22.90 -15.72
C GLU A 104 -14.75 -23.74 -17.00
N LEU A 105 -14.08 -23.21 -18.02
CA LEU A 105 -13.85 -23.95 -19.28
C LEU A 105 -13.01 -25.19 -19.05
N ARG A 106 -11.97 -25.11 -18.20
CA ARG A 106 -11.14 -26.26 -17.82
C ARG A 106 -11.98 -27.31 -17.09
N ASP A 107 -12.73 -26.91 -16.09
CA ASP A 107 -13.57 -27.82 -15.30
C ASP A 107 -14.58 -28.55 -16.15
N TYR A 108 -15.18 -27.84 -17.09
CA TYR A 108 -16.08 -28.46 -18.06
C TYR A 108 -15.36 -29.51 -18.92
N TRP A 109 -14.19 -29.20 -19.46
CA TRP A 109 -13.46 -30.16 -20.30
C TRP A 109 -12.94 -31.37 -19.52
N VAL A 110 -12.50 -31.18 -18.29
CA VAL A 110 -12.12 -32.29 -17.39
C VAL A 110 -13.32 -33.19 -17.10
N SER A 111 -14.50 -32.61 -16.85
CA SER A 111 -15.70 -33.36 -16.49
C SER A 111 -16.34 -34.16 -17.65
N LYS A 112 -16.21 -33.66 -18.87
CA LYS A 112 -16.93 -34.19 -20.06
C LYS A 112 -16.07 -35.00 -21.01
N SER A 113 -14.75 -34.85 -20.97
CA SER A 113 -13.85 -35.45 -21.94
C SER A 113 -12.78 -36.31 -21.30
N LYS A 114 -12.85 -37.63 -21.55
CA LYS A 114 -11.85 -38.60 -21.13
C LYS A 114 -10.45 -38.35 -21.73
N TYR A 115 -10.32 -37.40 -22.68
CA TYR A 115 -9.13 -37.18 -23.49
C TYR A 115 -8.64 -35.74 -23.59
N ASN A 116 -9.33 -34.76 -22.95
CA ASN A 116 -9.00 -33.34 -23.11
C ASN A 116 -8.57 -32.69 -21.79
N ASN A 117 -7.56 -33.25 -21.12
CA ASN A 117 -6.87 -32.52 -20.06
C ASN A 117 -6.05 -31.42 -20.70
N THR A 118 -6.49 -30.17 -20.55
CA THR A 118 -5.69 -29.00 -20.89
C THR A 118 -4.89 -28.57 -19.67
N ASP A 119 -3.58 -28.53 -19.82
CA ASP A 119 -2.69 -28.19 -18.71
C ASP A 119 -2.45 -26.68 -18.64
N ILE A 120 -2.46 -26.01 -19.79
CA ILE A 120 -2.26 -24.57 -19.87
C ILE A 120 -3.27 -23.98 -20.87
N PHE A 121 -4.06 -23.01 -20.39
CA PHE A 121 -4.86 -22.14 -21.25
C PHE A 121 -4.16 -20.81 -21.47
N VAL A 122 -4.11 -20.37 -22.73
CA VAL A 122 -3.70 -19.05 -23.16
C VAL A 122 -4.92 -18.36 -23.78
N LEU A 123 -5.56 -17.45 -23.05
CA LEU A 123 -6.71 -16.69 -23.52
C LEU A 123 -6.26 -15.30 -23.94
N LEU A 124 -6.54 -14.94 -25.21
CA LEU A 124 -6.39 -13.59 -25.73
C LEU A 124 -7.76 -12.98 -26.01
N LEU A 125 -8.07 -11.88 -25.34
CA LEU A 125 -9.22 -11.02 -25.64
C LEU A 125 -8.77 -9.85 -26.51
N THR A 126 -9.45 -9.61 -27.64
CA THR A 126 -9.03 -8.61 -28.63
C THR A 126 -9.87 -7.34 -28.64
N ASP A 127 -11.07 -7.34 -28.09
CA ASP A 127 -11.92 -6.13 -27.99
C ASP A 127 -11.23 -5.07 -27.11
N ARG A 128 -11.28 -3.84 -27.52
CA ARG A 128 -10.69 -2.68 -26.81
C ARG A 128 -11.14 -2.57 -25.36
N LYS A 129 -12.40 -2.91 -25.05
CA LYS A 129 -12.97 -2.79 -23.70
C LYS A 129 -12.48 -3.87 -22.74
N GLN A 130 -12.19 -5.06 -23.26
CA GLN A 130 -11.78 -6.23 -22.50
C GLN A 130 -10.39 -6.74 -22.88
N ARG A 131 -9.60 -5.98 -23.66
CA ARG A 131 -8.33 -6.43 -24.17
C ARG A 131 -7.42 -6.94 -23.05
N ASN A 132 -7.15 -8.22 -23.12
CA ASN A 132 -6.45 -8.95 -22.06
C ASN A 132 -5.73 -10.17 -22.63
N ILE A 133 -4.65 -10.58 -21.97
CA ILE A 133 -4.04 -11.89 -22.13
C ILE A 133 -3.98 -12.57 -20.79
N THR A 134 -4.49 -13.80 -20.69
CA THR A 134 -4.55 -14.58 -19.46
C THR A 134 -3.95 -15.96 -19.71
N PHE A 135 -3.06 -16.38 -18.80
CA PHE A 135 -2.59 -17.74 -18.69
C PHE A 135 -3.26 -18.39 -17.48
N ASN A 136 -3.83 -19.57 -17.69
CA ASN A 136 -4.34 -20.39 -16.62
C ASN A 136 -3.58 -21.73 -16.67
N VAL A 137 -2.75 -21.95 -15.66
CA VAL A 137 -1.77 -23.03 -15.58
C VAL A 137 -2.23 -24.04 -14.53
N ASN A 138 -2.17 -25.34 -14.82
CA ASN A 138 -2.51 -26.39 -13.87
C ASN A 138 -1.54 -26.37 -12.68
N SER A 139 -2.05 -26.62 -11.48
CA SER A 139 -1.30 -26.53 -10.20
C SER A 139 0.01 -27.32 -10.21
N TYR A 140 0.07 -28.49 -10.83
CA TYR A 140 1.29 -29.30 -10.86
C TYR A 140 2.43 -28.70 -11.73
N LEU A 141 2.12 -27.71 -12.58
CA LEU A 141 3.11 -27.00 -13.40
C LEU A 141 3.58 -25.67 -12.76
N THR A 142 2.95 -25.23 -11.69
CA THR A 142 3.24 -23.91 -11.09
C THR A 142 4.65 -23.78 -10.52
N GLU A 143 5.31 -24.88 -10.17
CA GLU A 143 6.72 -24.86 -9.76
C GLU A 143 7.64 -24.47 -10.92
N ARG A 144 7.34 -24.89 -12.16
CA ARG A 144 8.10 -24.54 -13.36
C ARG A 144 7.64 -23.25 -14.01
N LEU A 145 6.34 -23.03 -14.05
CA LEU A 145 5.69 -21.87 -14.65
C LEU A 145 4.85 -21.11 -13.61
N SER A 146 5.52 -20.38 -12.73
CA SER A 146 4.89 -19.60 -11.67
C SER A 146 4.08 -18.42 -12.22
N ASP A 147 3.18 -17.86 -11.40
CA ASP A 147 2.40 -16.65 -11.74
C ASP A 147 3.30 -15.48 -12.15
N ASP A 148 4.41 -15.28 -11.46
CA ASP A 148 5.39 -14.24 -11.81
C ASP A 148 6.06 -14.50 -13.15
N ALA A 149 6.31 -15.77 -13.50
CA ALA A 149 6.83 -16.16 -14.82
C ALA A 149 5.77 -15.92 -15.91
N CYS A 150 4.52 -16.27 -15.66
CA CYS A 150 3.39 -15.98 -16.55
C CYS A 150 3.26 -14.46 -16.81
N LEU A 151 3.29 -13.64 -15.75
CA LEU A 151 3.25 -12.20 -15.87
C LEU A 151 4.48 -11.60 -16.58
N TYR A 152 5.66 -12.18 -16.40
CA TYR A 152 6.86 -11.80 -17.12
C TYR A 152 6.70 -12.03 -18.62
N ILE A 153 6.29 -13.23 -19.04
CA ILE A 153 6.06 -13.58 -20.43
C ILE A 153 5.03 -12.62 -21.05
N GLN A 154 3.89 -12.45 -20.43
CA GLN A 154 2.83 -11.56 -20.89
C GLN A 154 3.32 -10.12 -21.06
N ARG A 155 3.84 -9.51 -19.98
CA ARG A 155 4.14 -8.08 -19.92
C ARG A 155 5.40 -7.69 -20.68
N LYS A 156 6.43 -8.54 -20.68
CA LYS A 156 7.72 -8.21 -21.27
C LYS A 156 7.86 -8.67 -22.72
N LEU A 157 7.30 -9.83 -23.05
CA LEU A 157 7.53 -10.43 -24.34
C LEU A 157 6.33 -10.25 -25.27
N MET A 158 5.09 -10.45 -24.78
CA MET A 158 3.92 -10.47 -25.65
C MET A 158 3.28 -9.09 -25.85
N ILE A 159 2.98 -8.35 -24.77
CA ILE A 159 2.16 -7.14 -24.83
C ILE A 159 2.75 -6.07 -25.76
N SER A 160 4.07 -5.87 -25.75
CA SER A 160 4.72 -4.86 -26.60
C SER A 160 4.52 -5.11 -28.10
N ILE A 161 4.40 -6.38 -28.51
CA ILE A 161 4.18 -6.83 -29.88
C ILE A 161 2.70 -6.74 -30.22
N MET A 162 1.83 -7.22 -29.31
CA MET A 162 0.38 -7.23 -29.50
C MET A 162 -0.22 -5.81 -29.55
N LYS A 163 0.36 -4.84 -28.83
CA LYS A 163 -0.03 -3.42 -28.95
C LYS A 163 0.12 -2.85 -30.34
N LYS A 164 1.02 -3.43 -31.16
CA LYS A 164 1.21 -3.07 -32.57
C LYS A 164 0.26 -3.81 -33.53
N GLY A 165 -0.70 -4.59 -32.99
CA GLY A 165 -1.62 -5.41 -33.78
C GLY A 165 -1.10 -6.79 -34.19
N ASN A 166 0.14 -7.13 -33.82
CA ASN A 166 0.78 -8.39 -34.21
C ASN A 166 0.45 -9.50 -33.19
N TYR A 167 -0.82 -9.90 -33.13
CA TYR A 167 -1.31 -10.87 -32.11
C TYR A 167 -0.67 -12.26 -32.34
N GLY A 168 -0.59 -12.74 -33.58
CA GLY A 168 0.00 -14.04 -33.89
C GLY A 168 1.47 -14.14 -33.43
N GLN A 169 2.28 -13.14 -33.79
CA GLN A 169 3.68 -13.12 -33.38
C GLN A 169 3.83 -13.02 -31.84
N GLY A 170 2.95 -12.26 -31.18
CA GLY A 170 2.94 -12.18 -29.73
C GLY A 170 2.63 -13.52 -29.07
N LEU A 171 1.65 -14.26 -29.58
CA LEU A 171 1.29 -15.61 -29.11
C LEU A 171 2.42 -16.62 -29.35
N ILE A 172 3.03 -16.61 -30.54
CA ILE A 172 4.14 -17.51 -30.87
C ILE A 172 5.31 -17.32 -29.90
N ILE A 173 5.68 -16.06 -29.63
CA ILE A 173 6.75 -15.74 -28.64
C ILE A 173 6.36 -16.20 -27.25
N GLY A 174 5.12 -15.94 -26.84
CA GLY A 174 4.63 -16.32 -25.51
C GLY A 174 4.62 -17.83 -25.31
N VAL A 175 4.06 -18.59 -26.25
CA VAL A 175 4.03 -20.06 -26.18
C VAL A 175 5.44 -20.66 -26.25
N ASN A 176 6.32 -20.14 -27.09
CA ASN A 176 7.71 -20.57 -27.13
C ASN A 176 8.43 -20.35 -25.80
N GLU A 177 8.20 -19.22 -25.15
CA GLU A 177 8.79 -18.95 -23.84
C GLU A 177 8.18 -19.83 -22.74
N ILE A 178 6.87 -20.13 -22.77
CA ILE A 178 6.25 -21.13 -21.89
C ILE A 178 6.99 -22.46 -22.02
N ILE A 179 7.25 -22.91 -23.24
CA ILE A 179 8.00 -24.16 -23.52
C ILE A 179 9.40 -24.08 -22.89
N HIS A 180 10.12 -22.97 -23.07
CA HIS A 180 11.45 -22.79 -22.50
C HIS A 180 11.42 -22.85 -20.95
N PHE A 181 10.38 -22.29 -20.30
CA PHE A 181 10.22 -22.42 -18.85
C PHE A 181 9.98 -23.85 -18.42
N LEU A 182 9.13 -24.58 -19.13
CA LEU A 182 8.84 -26.00 -18.86
C LEU A 182 10.07 -26.90 -19.06
N ASP A 183 10.94 -26.56 -20.03
CA ASP A 183 12.21 -27.23 -20.29
C ASP A 183 13.37 -26.75 -19.42
N GLU A 184 13.09 -25.85 -18.46
CA GLU A 184 14.08 -25.27 -17.55
C GLU A 184 15.27 -24.61 -18.30
N ASN A 185 15.00 -23.95 -19.42
CA ASN A 185 16.01 -23.32 -20.24
C ASN A 185 16.82 -22.27 -19.44
N PRO A 186 18.16 -22.40 -19.33
CA PRO A 186 18.97 -21.52 -18.50
C PRO A 186 18.92 -20.03 -18.90
N GLN A 187 18.75 -19.74 -20.20
CA GLN A 187 18.70 -18.36 -20.70
C GLN A 187 17.37 -17.67 -20.29
N SER A 188 16.25 -18.39 -20.37
CA SER A 188 14.93 -17.91 -19.95
C SER A 188 14.89 -17.69 -18.43
N GLN A 189 15.44 -18.63 -17.66
CA GLN A 189 15.57 -18.52 -16.21
C GLN A 189 16.44 -17.31 -15.78
N ALA A 190 17.58 -17.10 -16.44
CA ALA A 190 18.44 -15.95 -16.18
C ALA A 190 17.73 -14.61 -16.48
N SER A 191 17.04 -14.53 -17.62
CA SER A 191 16.27 -13.34 -18.02
C SER A 191 15.14 -13.03 -17.06
N PHE A 192 14.45 -14.04 -16.58
CA PHE A 192 13.40 -13.93 -15.58
C PHE A 192 13.94 -13.46 -14.21
N LYS A 193 15.08 -14.01 -13.78
CA LYS A 193 15.74 -13.58 -12.54
C LYS A 193 16.09 -12.08 -12.57
N VAL A 194 16.66 -11.59 -13.66
CA VAL A 194 16.95 -10.15 -13.84
C VAL A 194 15.65 -9.31 -13.78
N TYR A 195 14.56 -9.83 -14.34
CA TYR A 195 13.26 -9.16 -14.24
C TYR A 195 12.76 -9.10 -12.80
N GLN A 196 12.84 -10.19 -12.04
CA GLN A 196 12.43 -10.22 -10.63
C GLN A 196 13.24 -9.25 -9.78
N GLU A 197 14.58 -9.22 -9.95
CA GLU A 197 15.45 -8.28 -9.25
C GLU A 197 15.11 -6.83 -9.58
N THR A 198 14.84 -6.53 -10.84
CA THR A 198 14.43 -5.19 -11.29
C THR A 198 13.06 -4.78 -10.74
N LYS A 199 12.11 -5.71 -10.68
CA LYS A 199 10.77 -5.50 -10.09
C LYS A 199 10.89 -5.19 -8.60
N ALA A 200 11.63 -6.02 -7.86
CA ALA A 200 11.85 -5.84 -6.43
C ALA A 200 12.54 -4.50 -6.12
N LEU A 201 13.51 -4.08 -6.94
CA LEU A 201 14.17 -2.77 -6.79
C LEU A 201 13.18 -1.62 -7.00
N LYS A 202 12.34 -1.68 -8.02
CA LYS A 202 11.30 -0.65 -8.28
C LYS A 202 10.29 -0.55 -7.15
N GLU A 203 9.84 -1.67 -6.61
CA GLU A 203 8.92 -1.71 -5.47
C GLU A 203 9.55 -1.06 -4.23
N LYS A 204 10.81 -1.40 -3.91
CA LYS A 204 11.56 -0.78 -2.81
C LYS A 204 11.72 0.73 -3.01
N LEU A 205 12.05 1.19 -4.20
CA LEU A 205 12.16 2.63 -4.51
C LEU A 205 10.82 3.36 -4.36
N CYS A 206 9.73 2.76 -4.82
CA CYS A 206 8.38 3.33 -4.69
C CYS A 206 7.99 3.47 -3.22
N ILE A 207 8.18 2.44 -2.40
CA ILE A 207 7.92 2.48 -0.96
C ILE A 207 8.77 3.56 -0.29
N THR A 208 10.07 3.61 -0.60
CA THR A 208 10.97 4.63 -0.05
C THR A 208 10.53 6.05 -0.40
N PHE A 209 10.10 6.28 -1.64
CA PHE A 209 9.59 7.58 -2.06
C PHE A 209 8.31 7.97 -1.30
N LEU A 210 7.35 7.05 -1.16
CA LEU A 210 6.12 7.29 -0.38
C LEU A 210 6.43 7.61 1.09
N LEU A 211 7.40 6.92 1.69
CA LEU A 211 7.84 7.20 3.05
C LEU A 211 8.43 8.59 3.20
N ILE A 212 9.26 9.05 2.26
CA ILE A 212 9.83 10.41 2.26
C ILE A 212 8.72 11.45 2.18
N VAL A 213 7.77 11.29 1.25
CA VAL A 213 6.63 12.22 1.10
C VAL A 213 5.80 12.29 2.39
N PHE A 214 5.57 11.16 3.04
CA PHE A 214 4.84 11.10 4.30
C PHE A 214 5.58 11.83 5.44
N ILE A 215 6.91 11.65 5.57
CA ILE A 215 7.74 12.37 6.57
C ILE A 215 7.65 13.88 6.34
N ILE A 216 7.75 14.33 5.09
CA ILE A 216 7.64 15.76 4.75
C ILE A 216 6.25 16.28 5.14
N GLY A 217 5.19 15.53 4.82
CA GLY A 217 3.81 15.87 5.19
C GLY A 217 3.61 16.00 6.70
N LEU A 218 4.09 15.03 7.48
CA LEU A 218 4.03 15.08 8.95
C LEU A 218 4.82 16.26 9.51
N SER A 219 6.00 16.54 8.97
CA SER A 219 6.82 17.68 9.39
C SER A 219 6.10 19.00 9.13
N TYR A 220 5.42 19.13 7.99
CA TYR A 220 4.62 20.31 7.66
C TYR A 220 3.41 20.47 8.59
N ILE A 221 2.67 19.40 8.86
CA ILE A 221 1.55 19.42 9.80
C ILE A 221 2.02 19.83 11.19
N SER A 222 3.12 19.25 11.67
CA SER A 222 3.72 19.57 12.97
C SER A 222 4.13 21.02 13.05
N TYR A 223 4.72 21.57 11.98
CA TYR A 223 5.05 22.97 11.86
C TYR A 223 3.80 23.85 11.96
N ARG A 224 2.73 23.52 11.25
CA ARG A 224 1.47 24.28 11.30
C ARG A 224 0.83 24.25 12.69
N ILE A 225 0.80 23.09 13.34
CA ILE A 225 0.25 22.95 14.71
C ILE A 225 1.08 23.77 15.70
N ALA A 226 2.39 23.66 15.69
CA ALA A 226 3.26 24.37 16.60
C ALA A 226 3.18 25.92 16.42
N ILE A 227 3.11 26.41 15.18
CA ILE A 227 2.88 27.84 14.93
C ILE A 227 1.51 28.28 15.41
N SER A 228 0.46 27.48 15.20
CA SER A 228 -0.88 27.80 15.71
C SER A 228 -0.90 27.89 17.23
N GLU A 229 -0.24 26.96 17.94
CA GLU A 229 -0.11 27.01 19.40
C GLU A 229 0.65 28.27 19.88
N VAL A 230 1.71 28.69 19.17
CA VAL A 230 2.45 29.91 19.51
C VAL A 230 1.61 31.16 19.27
N ASN A 231 0.86 31.21 18.17
CA ASN A 231 0.06 32.39 17.79
C ASN A 231 -1.22 32.52 18.64
N ASN A 232 -1.79 31.39 19.11
CA ASN A 232 -3.00 31.36 19.93
C ASN A 232 -2.72 31.58 21.44
N CYS A 233 -1.47 31.88 21.82
CA CYS A 233 -1.18 32.26 23.21
C CYS A 233 -1.89 33.58 23.51
N GLU A 234 -2.83 33.54 24.51
CA GLU A 234 -3.58 34.73 24.93
C GLU A 234 -2.63 35.86 25.36
N PRO A 235 -2.88 37.10 24.93
CA PRO A 235 -2.06 38.26 25.33
C PRO A 235 -2.09 38.52 26.84
N SER A 236 -3.12 38.04 27.54
CA SER A 236 -3.30 38.16 29.00
C SER A 236 -2.37 37.26 29.83
N VAL A 237 -1.73 36.25 29.22
CA VAL A 237 -0.82 35.33 29.95
C VAL A 237 0.49 36.05 30.26
N SER A 238 0.93 35.95 31.53
CA SER A 238 2.16 36.61 31.99
C SER A 238 3.41 36.11 31.20
N PHE A 239 4.43 36.98 31.13
CA PHE A 239 5.72 36.59 30.52
C PHE A 239 6.27 35.28 31.10
N TYR A 240 6.21 35.14 32.41
CA TYR A 240 6.76 33.98 33.14
C TYR A 240 6.05 32.68 32.76
N GLU A 241 4.74 32.71 32.62
CA GLU A 241 3.95 31.53 32.19
C GLU A 241 4.27 31.11 30.76
N LYS A 242 4.33 32.08 29.85
CA LYS A 242 4.75 31.83 28.45
C LYS A 242 6.17 31.26 28.37
N TYR A 243 7.09 31.87 29.13
CA TYR A 243 8.49 31.46 29.20
C TYR A 243 8.61 29.98 29.62
N LEU A 244 7.95 29.61 30.73
CA LEU A 244 8.00 28.24 31.26
C LEU A 244 7.29 27.23 30.32
N SER A 245 6.13 27.63 29.80
CA SER A 245 5.38 26.79 28.88
C SER A 245 6.19 26.49 27.59
N TRP A 246 6.75 27.50 26.96
CA TRP A 246 7.52 27.33 25.72
C TRP A 246 8.84 26.63 25.97
N ARG A 247 9.50 26.88 27.10
CA ARG A 247 10.71 26.14 27.50
C ARG A 247 10.45 24.66 27.67
N ARG A 248 9.36 24.25 28.35
CA ARG A 248 8.94 22.85 28.49
C ARG A 248 8.65 22.19 27.13
N LYS A 249 7.95 22.89 26.24
CA LYS A 249 7.63 22.40 24.89
C LYS A 249 8.86 22.36 23.96
N ALA A 250 9.87 23.17 24.22
CA ALA A 250 11.15 23.15 23.47
C ALA A 250 12.12 22.06 23.94
N ASP A 251 11.86 21.41 25.07
CA ASP A 251 12.68 20.30 25.56
C ASP A 251 12.24 18.98 24.94
N PRO A 252 13.02 18.37 24.03
CA PRO A 252 12.65 17.14 23.34
C PRO A 252 12.86 15.88 24.19
N ALA A 253 13.56 15.97 25.34
CA ALA A 253 14.07 14.79 26.04
C ALA A 253 12.97 13.83 26.51
N SER A 254 11.89 14.34 27.12
CA SER A 254 10.79 13.50 27.62
C SER A 254 10.00 12.80 26.51
N SER A 255 9.82 13.46 25.37
CA SER A 255 9.09 12.91 24.23
C SER A 255 9.92 11.90 23.46
N LEU A 256 11.25 12.05 23.40
CA LEU A 256 12.17 11.09 22.79
C LEU A 256 12.18 9.75 23.55
N VAL A 257 12.13 9.77 24.87
CA VAL A 257 12.05 8.56 25.69
C VAL A 257 10.80 7.76 25.37
N PHE A 258 9.63 8.41 25.25
CA PHE A 258 8.38 7.75 24.92
C PHE A 258 8.41 7.12 23.50
N CYS A 259 8.94 7.84 22.51
CA CYS A 259 9.10 7.32 21.16
C CYS A 259 10.06 6.13 21.12
N TYR A 260 11.13 6.15 21.91
CA TYR A 260 12.06 5.04 22.04
C TYR A 260 11.39 3.78 22.62
N PHE A 261 10.58 3.93 23.66
CA PHE A 261 9.83 2.81 24.24
C PHE A 261 8.83 2.21 23.25
N LEU A 262 8.09 3.03 22.50
CA LEU A 262 7.15 2.53 21.47
C LEU A 262 7.88 1.77 20.36
N THR A 263 9.06 2.23 19.94
CA THR A 263 9.83 1.55 18.90
C THR A 263 10.43 0.25 19.39
N CYS A 264 10.94 0.19 20.61
CA CYS A 264 11.41 -1.05 21.22
C CYS A 264 10.28 -2.08 21.35
N PHE A 265 9.07 -1.65 21.75
CA PHE A 265 7.91 -2.52 21.82
C PHE A 265 7.55 -3.10 20.42
N TRP A 266 7.56 -2.25 19.37
CA TRP A 266 7.31 -2.69 18.00
C TRP A 266 8.37 -3.66 17.48
N ILE A 267 9.64 -3.42 17.75
CA ILE A 267 10.74 -4.33 17.38
C ILE A 267 10.54 -5.69 18.06
N ILE A 268 10.18 -5.71 19.36
CA ILE A 268 9.91 -6.95 20.09
C ILE A 268 8.72 -7.70 19.45
N MET A 269 7.64 -7.01 19.09
CA MET A 269 6.47 -7.63 18.43
C MET A 269 6.81 -8.20 17.05
N CYS A 270 7.70 -7.56 16.28
CA CYS A 270 8.17 -8.06 14.99
C CYS A 270 9.09 -9.28 15.12
N VAL A 271 9.93 -9.34 16.16
CA VAL A 271 10.82 -10.49 16.43
C VAL A 271 10.02 -11.74 16.82
N ILE A 272 8.88 -11.59 17.50
CA ILE A 272 8.02 -12.70 17.90
C ILE A 272 7.34 -13.35 16.67
N LYS A 273 7.03 -12.60 15.61
CA LYS A 273 6.48 -13.11 14.35
C LYS A 273 7.59 -13.27 13.30
N ARG A 274 8.21 -14.44 13.26
CA ARG A 274 9.43 -14.79 12.49
C ARG A 274 9.37 -14.55 10.97
N GLU A 275 8.19 -14.38 10.38
CA GLU A 275 8.00 -14.24 8.92
C GLU A 275 8.03 -12.79 8.41
N ILE A 276 8.04 -11.77 9.30
CA ILE A 276 7.89 -10.34 8.93
C ILE A 276 9.11 -9.51 9.37
N ILE A 277 10.26 -10.10 9.60
CA ILE A 277 11.41 -9.40 10.21
C ILE A 277 11.86 -8.19 9.39
N TYR A 278 11.95 -8.30 8.07
CA TYR A 278 12.41 -7.21 7.20
C TYR A 278 11.41 -6.06 7.09
N GLU A 279 10.13 -6.37 6.93
CA GLU A 279 9.07 -5.35 6.86
C GLU A 279 8.88 -4.66 8.22
N GLY A 280 8.95 -5.41 9.30
CA GLY A 280 8.87 -4.88 10.65
C GLY A 280 10.01 -3.92 11.02
N ILE A 281 11.24 -4.20 10.60
CA ILE A 281 12.39 -3.30 10.80
C ILE A 281 12.22 -2.01 10.01
N LEU A 282 11.76 -2.08 8.76
CA LEU A 282 11.48 -0.91 7.93
C LEU A 282 10.40 -0.02 8.53
N VAL A 283 9.29 -0.60 8.99
CA VAL A 283 8.19 0.14 9.64
C VAL A 283 8.66 0.76 10.96
N ALA A 284 9.44 0.04 11.78
CA ALA A 284 9.99 0.57 13.02
C ALA A 284 10.96 1.74 12.77
N ALA A 285 11.87 1.61 11.82
CA ALA A 285 12.79 2.68 11.43
C ALA A 285 12.03 3.91 10.93
N PHE A 286 11.01 3.72 10.10
CA PHE A 286 10.13 4.80 9.64
C PHE A 286 9.43 5.52 10.79
N PHE A 287 8.88 4.77 11.77
CA PHE A 287 8.21 5.34 12.92
C PHE A 287 9.17 6.16 13.79
N ILE A 288 10.40 5.67 14.01
CA ILE A 288 11.46 6.41 14.72
C ILE A 288 11.76 7.74 14.01
N VAL A 289 12.01 7.70 12.70
CA VAL A 289 12.34 8.89 11.92
C VAL A 289 11.18 9.88 11.95
N SER A 290 9.94 9.44 11.82
CA SER A 290 8.76 10.31 11.85
C SER A 290 8.57 10.99 13.21
N CYS A 291 8.68 10.22 14.30
CA CYS A 291 8.57 10.74 15.67
C CYS A 291 9.70 11.72 16.00
N THR A 292 10.95 11.38 15.65
CA THR A 292 12.10 12.27 15.90
C THR A 292 11.98 13.55 15.09
N THR A 293 11.56 13.49 13.84
CA THR A 293 11.33 14.66 13.00
C THR A 293 10.22 15.56 13.57
N TYR A 294 9.10 14.96 14.00
CA TYR A 294 8.02 15.71 14.66
C TYR A 294 8.52 16.47 15.89
N ILE A 295 9.25 15.80 16.78
CA ILE A 295 9.78 16.37 18.03
C ILE A 295 10.78 17.49 17.72
N LEU A 296 11.71 17.27 16.78
CA LEU A 296 12.72 18.26 16.41
C LEU A 296 12.10 19.50 15.78
N VAL A 297 11.13 19.37 14.89
CA VAL A 297 10.42 20.49 14.26
C VAL A 297 9.69 21.29 15.33
N ARG A 298 8.95 20.63 16.22
CA ARG A 298 8.22 21.27 17.32
C ARG A 298 9.16 21.99 18.28
N ALA A 299 10.22 21.31 18.75
CA ALA A 299 11.22 21.90 19.64
C ALA A 299 11.90 23.11 19.03
N THR A 300 12.21 23.07 17.74
CA THR A 300 12.85 24.20 17.04
C THR A 300 11.93 25.43 16.97
N ILE A 301 10.64 25.23 16.70
CA ILE A 301 9.66 26.33 16.63
C ILE A 301 9.50 26.97 18.00
N PHE A 302 9.29 26.17 19.06
CA PHE A 302 9.18 26.69 20.43
C PHE A 302 10.47 27.32 20.93
N LYS A 303 11.65 26.80 20.58
CA LYS A 303 12.93 27.40 20.89
C LYS A 303 13.10 28.78 20.24
N ASN A 304 12.67 28.94 18.99
CA ASN A 304 12.72 30.22 18.28
C ASN A 304 11.69 31.21 18.83
N ALA A 305 10.46 30.76 19.14
CA ALA A 305 9.44 31.57 19.78
C ALA A 305 9.89 32.04 21.16
N PHE A 306 10.49 31.15 21.95
CA PHE A 306 11.07 31.44 23.25
C PHE A 306 12.18 32.51 23.17
N LYS A 307 13.13 32.36 22.21
CA LYS A 307 14.18 33.37 22.00
C LYS A 307 13.58 34.74 21.64
N LYS A 308 12.56 34.79 20.78
CA LYS A 308 11.84 36.03 20.45
C LYS A 308 11.15 36.64 21.66
N LEU A 309 10.50 35.81 22.50
CA LEU A 309 9.86 36.26 23.72
C LEU A 309 10.85 36.91 24.67
N VAL A 310 11.98 36.26 24.95
CA VAL A 310 13.04 36.81 25.81
C VAL A 310 13.62 38.09 25.21
N ALA A 311 13.87 38.13 23.92
CA ALA A 311 14.42 39.31 23.25
C ALA A 311 13.46 40.52 23.25
N SER A 312 12.13 40.27 23.21
CA SER A 312 11.11 41.33 23.21
C SER A 312 10.71 41.78 24.61
N THR A 313 11.21 41.16 25.66
CA THR A 313 10.84 41.50 27.07
C THR A 313 11.95 42.24 27.74
N SER A 314 11.61 43.39 28.32
CA SER A 314 12.52 44.20 29.10
C SER A 314 12.49 43.82 30.61
N CYS A 315 13.61 44.01 31.27
CA CYS A 315 13.67 43.89 32.73
C CYS A 315 12.76 44.91 33.41
N SER A 316 12.02 44.51 34.43
CA SER A 316 11.13 45.40 35.22
C SER A 316 11.86 46.54 35.92
N HIS A 317 13.16 46.34 36.21
CA HIS A 317 13.95 47.32 36.98
C HIS A 317 14.84 48.22 36.08
N CYS A 318 15.62 47.65 35.18
CA CYS A 318 16.58 48.45 34.35
C CYS A 318 16.11 48.71 32.94
N HIS A 319 14.95 48.21 32.54
CA HIS A 319 14.34 48.33 31.20
C HIS A 319 15.19 47.81 30.02
N GLN A 320 16.30 47.09 30.29
CA GLN A 320 17.10 46.45 29.25
C GLN A 320 16.40 45.22 28.70
N TYR A 321 16.53 45.02 27.39
CA TYR A 321 15.96 43.86 26.68
C TYR A 321 16.94 42.70 26.67
N ASN A 322 16.43 41.51 26.44
CA ASN A 322 17.21 40.25 26.27
C ASN A 322 18.16 39.91 27.44
N CYS A 323 17.81 40.35 28.64
CA CYS A 323 18.65 40.18 29.82
C CYS A 323 18.06 39.24 30.89
N ILE A 324 16.85 38.69 30.71
CA ILE A 324 16.17 37.88 31.70
C ILE A 324 16.54 36.39 31.49
N SER A 325 16.97 35.73 32.57
CA SER A 325 17.26 34.31 32.59
C SER A 325 16.72 33.61 33.83
N LEU A 326 16.38 32.31 33.74
CA LEU A 326 15.99 31.53 34.88
C LEU A 326 17.23 31.12 35.67
N LYS A 327 17.33 31.60 36.94
CA LYS A 327 18.43 31.30 37.86
C LYS A 327 18.20 29.99 38.61
N ASN A 328 16.99 29.81 39.19
CA ASN A 328 16.71 28.67 40.02
C ASN A 328 15.23 28.24 39.91
N LYS A 329 14.99 26.95 40.17
CA LYS A 329 13.65 26.33 40.31
C LYS A 329 13.64 25.53 41.61
N GLU A 330 12.79 25.91 42.53
CA GLU A 330 12.54 25.21 43.79
C GLU A 330 11.12 24.65 43.79
N SER A 331 10.95 23.39 44.16
CA SER A 331 9.63 22.76 44.33
C SER A 331 9.36 22.60 45.84
N ILE A 332 8.33 23.24 46.35
CA ILE A 332 7.96 23.20 47.75
C ILE A 332 6.62 22.50 47.84
N THR A 333 6.58 21.34 48.49
CA THR A 333 5.32 20.63 48.80
C THR A 333 4.72 21.23 50.05
N THR A 334 3.55 21.84 49.94
CA THR A 334 2.90 22.54 51.05
C THR A 334 1.89 21.63 51.76
N ASP A 335 1.20 20.76 51.02
CA ASP A 335 0.25 19.76 51.52
C ASP A 335 0.39 18.50 50.68
N SER A 336 -0.20 17.37 51.14
CA SER A 336 -0.16 16.08 50.47
C SER A 336 -0.56 16.09 48.97
N ASN A 337 -1.33 17.11 48.55
CA ASN A 337 -1.87 17.19 47.18
C ASN A 337 -1.54 18.49 46.44
N THR A 338 -0.76 19.42 47.01
CA THR A 338 -0.41 20.68 46.35
C THR A 338 1.10 20.93 46.38
N VAL A 339 1.64 21.17 45.21
CA VAL A 339 3.05 21.54 44.99
C VAL A 339 3.10 22.98 44.48
N HIS A 340 3.96 23.79 45.09
CA HIS A 340 4.29 25.11 44.63
C HIS A 340 5.70 25.09 44.01
N ASN A 341 5.78 25.39 42.71
CA ASN A 341 7.08 25.65 42.10
C ASN A 341 7.39 27.15 42.21
N LYS A 342 8.52 27.45 42.79
CA LYS A 342 9.07 28.81 42.85
C LYS A 342 10.19 28.91 41.79
N TYR A 343 10.00 29.80 40.85
CA TYR A 343 10.98 30.10 39.81
C TYR A 343 11.60 31.48 40.13
N THR A 344 12.93 31.53 40.16
CA THR A 344 13.67 32.78 40.36
C THR A 344 14.33 33.15 39.03
N PHE A 345 13.92 34.27 38.47
CA PHE A 345 14.50 34.85 37.27
C PHE A 345 15.47 35.97 37.69
N ILE A 346 16.56 36.13 36.94
CA ILE A 346 17.58 37.12 37.17
C ILE A 346 17.84 37.92 35.90
N CYS A 347 18.00 39.22 36.03
CA CYS A 347 18.50 40.10 34.99
C CYS A 347 20.04 40.01 34.96
N SER A 348 20.64 39.67 33.82
CA SER A 348 22.09 39.59 33.68
C SER A 348 22.77 40.96 33.76
N TYR A 349 22.02 42.05 33.57
CA TYR A 349 22.56 43.41 33.52
C TYR A 349 22.54 44.09 34.91
N CYS A 350 21.38 44.14 35.58
CA CYS A 350 21.24 44.83 36.88
C CYS A 350 21.15 43.88 38.06
N GLN A 351 21.22 42.59 37.88
CA GLN A 351 21.11 41.53 38.90
C GLN A 351 19.76 41.52 39.65
N HIS A 352 18.77 42.28 39.19
CA HIS A 352 17.43 42.26 39.74
C HIS A 352 16.83 40.87 39.63
N THR A 353 16.10 40.41 40.64
CA THR A 353 15.50 39.08 40.68
C THR A 353 13.97 39.18 40.79
N ASP A 354 13.29 38.54 39.83
CA ASP A 354 11.84 38.38 39.86
C ASP A 354 11.51 36.94 40.28
N ILE A 355 10.47 36.80 41.14
CA ILE A 355 10.03 35.51 41.63
C ILE A 355 8.62 35.25 41.14
N TYR A 356 8.50 34.13 40.40
CA TYR A 356 7.22 33.60 39.93
C TYR A 356 6.86 32.32 40.70
N LYS A 357 5.62 32.21 41.18
CA LYS A 357 5.11 31.03 41.88
C LYS A 357 4.00 30.39 41.09
N GLU A 358 4.19 29.12 40.73
CA GLU A 358 3.20 28.27 40.03
C GLU A 358 2.63 27.26 41.04
N LYS A 359 1.30 27.20 41.14
CA LYS A 359 0.58 26.27 42.02
C LYS A 359 -0.07 25.19 41.13
N TYR A 360 0.19 23.91 41.40
CA TYR A 360 -0.56 22.83 40.76
C TYR A 360 -0.95 21.76 41.79
N ARG A 361 -2.13 21.14 41.55
CA ARG A 361 -2.61 20.01 42.34
C ARG A 361 -2.06 18.73 41.71
N ILE A 362 -1.52 17.83 42.54
CA ILE A 362 -1.21 16.47 42.10
C ILE A 362 -2.52 15.69 42.21
N SER A 363 -3.15 15.39 41.09
CA SER A 363 -4.25 14.44 41.02
C SER A 363 -3.65 13.03 41.02
N TYR A 364 -3.69 12.34 42.15
CA TYR A 364 -3.48 10.90 42.15
C TYR A 364 -4.74 10.30 41.50
N GLY A 365 -4.66 9.90 40.23
CA GLY A 365 -5.68 9.07 39.60
C GLY A 365 -5.71 7.74 40.36
N TYR A 366 -6.70 7.55 41.23
CA TYR A 366 -7.12 6.22 41.63
C TYR A 366 -7.74 5.57 40.39
N ASP A 367 -6.97 4.75 39.70
CA ASP A 367 -7.52 3.78 38.77
C ASP A 367 -8.32 2.76 39.57
N SER A 368 -9.63 3.05 39.74
CA SER A 368 -10.59 2.03 40.13
C SER A 368 -10.67 1.06 38.94
N GLY A 369 -10.11 -0.14 39.15
CA GLY A 369 -10.10 -1.22 38.19
C GLY A 369 -11.48 -1.51 37.61
N GLY A 370 -11.68 -1.17 36.37
CA GLY A 370 -12.76 -1.66 35.52
C GLY A 370 -12.34 -2.99 34.95
N GLY A 371 -12.94 -4.08 35.46
CA GLY A 371 -12.74 -5.42 34.96
C GLY A 371 -13.09 -5.52 33.48
N PHE A 372 -12.17 -6.06 32.71
CA PHE A 372 -12.44 -6.55 31.36
C PHE A 372 -13.05 -7.94 31.49
N ASP A 373 -14.37 -8.04 31.36
CA ASP A 373 -15.04 -9.29 31.08
C ASP A 373 -14.69 -9.73 29.65
N GLY A 374 -13.98 -10.86 29.58
CA GLY A 374 -13.70 -11.60 28.35
C GLY A 374 -14.95 -12.37 27.89
N GLY A 375 -15.40 -12.12 26.67
CA GLY A 375 -16.25 -13.03 25.90
C GLY A 375 -15.51 -13.29 24.61
N GLY A 376 -15.05 -14.43 24.30
CA GLY A 376 -15.67 -15.68 24.08
C GLY A 376 -16.05 -15.82 22.60
N GLY A 377 -15.37 -16.69 21.87
CA GLY A 377 -16.01 -17.48 20.83
C GLY A 377 -15.72 -17.11 19.39
N GLY A 378 -15.25 -18.12 18.66
CA GLY A 378 -15.46 -18.20 17.23
C GLY A 378 -14.29 -18.79 16.46
N GLY A 379 -14.22 -20.14 16.49
CA GLY A 379 -13.41 -20.91 15.56
C GLY A 379 -13.93 -20.73 14.14
N GLY A 380 -13.03 -20.66 13.19
CA GLY A 380 -13.28 -20.69 11.77
C GLY A 380 -12.21 -21.56 11.13
N ASP A 381 -12.55 -22.84 10.91
CA ASP A 381 -11.79 -23.75 10.06
C ASP A 381 -11.77 -23.20 8.63
N GLY A 382 -10.63 -22.70 8.17
CA GLY A 382 -10.37 -22.32 6.80
C GLY A 382 -9.67 -23.45 6.05
N GLY A 383 -10.42 -24.23 5.29
CA GLY A 383 -9.90 -25.22 4.38
C GLY A 383 -9.00 -24.58 3.34
N GLY A 384 -7.76 -25.06 3.23
CA GLY A 384 -6.83 -24.68 2.19
C GLY A 384 -7.29 -25.24 0.84
N GLY A 385 -7.84 -24.41 -0.02
CA GLY A 385 -8.00 -24.68 -1.43
C GLY A 385 -6.67 -24.47 -2.13
N GLY A 386 -6.09 -25.51 -2.70
CA GLY A 386 -4.97 -25.38 -3.62
C GLY A 386 -5.40 -24.59 -4.84
N GLY A 387 -4.92 -23.36 -4.98
CA GLY A 387 -5.25 -22.50 -6.11
C GLY A 387 -4.46 -22.91 -7.34
N ASP A 388 -5.15 -23.05 -8.48
CA ASP A 388 -4.51 -23.11 -9.79
C ASP A 388 -3.74 -21.81 -10.02
N GLY A 389 -2.49 -21.94 -10.48
CA GLY A 389 -1.64 -20.80 -10.77
C GLY A 389 -1.97 -20.15 -12.11
N GLY A 390 -1.77 -18.87 -12.21
CA GLY A 390 -1.91 -18.14 -13.45
C GLY A 390 -1.94 -16.63 -13.26
N GLY A 391 -1.57 -15.91 -14.29
CA GLY A 391 -1.54 -14.46 -14.29
C GLY A 391 -2.43 -13.87 -15.39
N SER A 392 -2.95 -12.68 -15.16
CA SER A 392 -3.74 -11.90 -16.11
C SER A 392 -3.16 -10.50 -16.31
N SER A 393 -3.09 -10.02 -17.54
CA SER A 393 -2.62 -8.67 -17.87
C SER A 393 -3.45 -8.02 -18.94
N SER A 394 -3.93 -6.79 -18.66
CA SER A 394 -4.60 -5.91 -19.62
C SER A 394 -3.59 -5.03 -20.36
N PHE A 395 -3.91 -4.60 -21.57
CA PHE A 395 -3.06 -3.75 -22.40
C PHE A 395 -3.84 -2.91 -23.42
#